data_1e8a363385afa1426a62d19aa6707302
#
_entry.id   1e8a363385afa1426a62d19aa6707302
#
_cell.length_a   1.000
_cell.length_b   1.000
_cell.length_c   1.000
_cell.angle_alpha   90.00
_cell.angle_beta   90.00
_cell.angle_gamma   90.00
#
_symmetry.space_group_name_H-M   'P 1'
#
loop_
_entity.id
_entity.type
_entity.pdbx_description
1 polymer ?
#
loop_
_entity_poly.entity_id
_entity_poly.type
_entity_poly.pdbx_seq_one_letter_code
_entity_poly.pdbx_strand_id
1 'polypeptide(L)'
;MSINKLALIRYKAIDECLRNRYRKWTLEDLIEKVADVLEDLEGISSGVSKRTIQADIQLMRSDKLGYNAPIIVKDRKYYAYSDPAYSITNAPINNADVDKMKEIVAVLKQFNGFSYFEDMSDMIARLENNLYKSTDAHLNCIQLENNHLLLGLAHINPLYQATLHKKALLIEYKSFKASKAQELICYPYLLKEYRNRWFLITRIKHTPQLTTLALDRMVSIQELPKEKFISWKGMPFDEYYDNLIGVTKSEKDPVHKVVLEIHKKHAPYVLTKPLHHSQQVLKEDDEAT
;
A
#
# COMPACT_ATOMS: atom_id res chain seq x y z
N MET A 1 -9.64 14.97 -10.34
CA MET A 1 -9.67 15.71 -9.05
C MET A 1 -9.50 14.70 -7.93
N SER A 2 -8.49 14.82 -7.09
CA SER A 2 -8.29 13.89 -5.96
C SER A 2 -9.42 14.08 -4.94
N ILE A 3 -10.16 13.02 -4.61
CA ILE A 3 -11.20 13.07 -3.57
C ILE A 3 -10.47 13.10 -2.23
N ASN A 4 -10.70 14.16 -1.45
CA ASN A 4 -10.20 14.23 -0.08
C ASN A 4 -10.95 13.19 0.77
N LYS A 5 -10.25 12.48 1.67
CA LYS A 5 -10.80 11.49 2.63
C LYS A 5 -12.05 12.04 3.34
N LEU A 6 -12.00 13.27 3.80
CA LEU A 6 -13.12 13.93 4.48
C LEU A 6 -14.34 14.12 3.57
N ALA A 7 -14.15 14.40 2.28
CA ALA A 7 -15.24 14.51 1.32
C ALA A 7 -15.95 13.16 1.14
N LEU A 8 -15.20 12.06 1.05
CA LEU A 8 -15.77 10.72 0.92
C LEU A 8 -16.62 10.32 2.15
N ILE A 9 -16.16 10.67 3.35
CA ILE A 9 -16.93 10.46 4.59
C ILE A 9 -18.24 11.22 4.53
N ARG A 10 -18.24 12.48 4.10
CA ARG A 10 -19.44 13.29 3.96
C ARG A 10 -20.42 12.70 2.94
N TYR A 11 -19.93 12.26 1.77
CA TYR A 11 -20.79 11.63 0.75
C TYR A 11 -21.44 10.36 1.26
N LYS A 12 -20.71 9.52 2.01
CA LYS A 12 -21.29 8.31 2.64
C LYS A 12 -22.35 8.65 3.68
N ALA A 13 -22.10 9.64 4.53
CA ALA A 13 -23.07 10.09 5.53
C ALA A 13 -24.36 10.64 4.87
N ILE A 14 -24.23 11.44 3.80
CA ILE A 14 -25.38 11.92 3.01
C ILE A 14 -26.13 10.74 2.37
N ASP A 15 -25.44 9.78 1.77
CA ASP A 15 -26.04 8.58 1.17
C ASP A 15 -26.86 7.79 2.17
N GLU A 16 -26.31 7.53 3.36
CA GLU A 16 -27.01 6.84 4.45
C GLU A 16 -28.30 7.56 4.85
N CYS A 17 -28.25 8.88 4.96
CA CYS A 17 -29.44 9.69 5.24
C CYS A 17 -30.48 9.55 4.13
N LEU A 18 -30.10 9.70 2.86
CA LEU A 18 -31.02 9.68 1.73
C LEU A 18 -31.63 8.29 1.45
N ARG A 19 -30.96 7.22 1.86
CA ARG A 19 -31.46 5.83 1.83
C ARG A 19 -32.48 5.55 2.93
N ASN A 20 -32.39 6.25 4.04
CA ASN A 20 -33.36 6.09 5.16
C ASN A 20 -34.70 6.74 4.81
N ARG A 21 -35.68 5.93 4.39
CA ARG A 21 -37.02 6.36 3.96
C ARG A 21 -37.99 6.65 5.11
N TYR A 22 -37.63 6.24 6.30
CA TYR A 22 -38.47 6.43 7.46
C TYR A 22 -38.35 7.84 8.05
N ARG A 23 -37.32 8.59 7.65
CA ARG A 23 -37.11 9.98 8.06
C ARG A 23 -37.07 10.90 6.85
N LYS A 24 -37.69 12.07 6.94
CA LYS A 24 -37.55 13.15 5.97
C LYS A 24 -36.34 13.99 6.35
N TRP A 25 -35.41 14.20 5.41
CA TRP A 25 -34.14 14.88 5.64
C TRP A 25 -34.16 16.29 5.05
N THR A 26 -34.07 17.32 5.91
CA THR A 26 -33.85 18.70 5.47
C THR A 26 -32.36 18.95 5.26
N LEU A 27 -32.00 20.12 4.70
CA LEU A 27 -30.60 20.49 4.56
C LEU A 27 -29.90 20.63 5.92
N GLU A 28 -30.60 21.16 6.91
CA GLU A 28 -30.15 21.33 8.29
C GLU A 28 -29.88 19.96 8.94
N ASP A 29 -30.79 19.00 8.79
CA ASP A 29 -30.57 17.63 9.28
C ASP A 29 -29.36 16.95 8.66
N LEU A 30 -29.11 17.18 7.37
CA LEU A 30 -27.94 16.62 6.68
C LEU A 30 -26.65 17.26 7.19
N ILE A 31 -26.66 18.57 7.47
CA ILE A 31 -25.50 19.27 8.02
C ILE A 31 -25.15 18.72 9.41
N GLU A 32 -26.15 18.59 10.29
CA GLU A 32 -25.98 18.06 11.63
C GLU A 32 -25.44 16.63 11.60
N LYS A 33 -26.10 15.74 10.84
CA LYS A 33 -25.67 14.33 10.75
C LYS A 33 -24.27 14.15 10.20
N VAL A 34 -23.89 14.95 9.19
CA VAL A 34 -22.54 14.91 8.63
C VAL A 34 -21.51 15.44 9.62
N ALA A 35 -21.86 16.49 10.41
CA ALA A 35 -20.99 16.98 11.46
C ALA A 35 -20.72 15.92 12.54
N ASP A 36 -21.78 15.25 13.02
CA ASP A 36 -21.66 14.15 14.00
C ASP A 36 -20.73 13.04 13.49
N VAL A 37 -20.90 12.60 12.25
CA VAL A 37 -20.07 11.53 11.65
C VAL A 37 -18.61 11.94 11.52
N LEU A 38 -18.34 13.22 11.20
CA LEU A 38 -16.95 13.73 11.13
C LEU A 38 -16.31 13.87 12.50
N GLU A 39 -17.09 14.21 13.52
CA GLU A 39 -16.61 14.25 14.90
C GLU A 39 -16.27 12.84 15.40
N ASP A 40 -17.16 11.88 15.18
CA ASP A 40 -17.00 10.49 15.61
C ASP A 40 -15.81 9.79 14.94
N LEU A 41 -15.59 10.03 13.63
CA LEU A 41 -14.57 9.30 12.84
C LEU A 41 -13.21 10.00 12.78
N GLU A 42 -13.20 11.32 12.79
CA GLU A 42 -11.98 12.12 12.56
C GLU A 42 -11.71 13.14 13.69
N GLY A 43 -12.56 13.19 14.71
CA GLY A 43 -12.40 14.13 15.83
C GLY A 43 -12.62 15.62 15.44
N ILE A 44 -13.34 15.88 14.34
CA ILE A 44 -13.56 17.24 13.84
C ILE A 44 -14.83 17.82 14.43
N SER A 45 -14.71 18.65 15.47
CA SER A 45 -15.82 19.31 16.16
C SER A 45 -16.22 20.68 15.56
N SER A 46 -15.53 21.16 14.53
CA SER A 46 -15.81 22.48 13.92
C SER A 46 -17.11 22.54 13.09
N GLY A 47 -17.78 21.38 12.92
CA GLY A 47 -18.98 21.25 12.11
C GLY A 47 -18.74 21.37 10.61
N VAL A 48 -19.82 21.41 9.83
CA VAL A 48 -19.78 21.54 8.37
C VAL A 48 -20.67 22.69 7.90
N SER A 49 -20.18 23.50 6.98
CA SER A 49 -20.92 24.64 6.47
C SER A 49 -22.06 24.21 5.51
N LYS A 50 -23.15 24.97 5.49
CA LYS A 50 -24.24 24.82 4.53
C LYS A 50 -23.75 24.79 3.09
N ARG A 51 -22.78 25.66 2.74
CA ARG A 51 -22.19 25.74 1.40
C ARG A 51 -21.46 24.45 1.03
N THR A 52 -20.78 23.82 1.99
CA THR A 52 -20.06 22.55 1.78
C THR A 52 -21.07 21.43 1.44
N ILE A 53 -22.14 21.26 2.22
CA ILE A 53 -23.13 20.20 1.97
C ILE A 53 -23.87 20.42 0.65
N GLN A 54 -24.22 21.67 0.31
CA GLN A 54 -24.80 21.98 -0.99
C GLN A 54 -23.87 21.66 -2.16
N ALA A 55 -22.58 21.98 -2.03
CA ALA A 55 -21.59 21.64 -3.03
C ALA A 55 -21.41 20.13 -3.16
N ASP A 56 -21.37 19.40 -2.04
CA ASP A 56 -21.29 17.95 -2.01
C ASP A 56 -22.51 17.29 -2.71
N ILE A 57 -23.73 17.75 -2.43
CA ILE A 57 -24.94 17.27 -3.11
C ILE A 57 -24.90 17.55 -4.63
N GLN A 58 -24.42 18.70 -5.05
CA GLN A 58 -24.26 19.02 -6.48
C GLN A 58 -23.22 18.13 -7.13
N LEU A 59 -22.12 17.86 -6.43
CA LEU A 59 -21.08 16.99 -6.92
C LEU A 59 -21.54 15.52 -7.02
N MET A 60 -22.31 15.04 -6.04
CA MET A 60 -22.95 13.71 -6.06
C MET A 60 -23.95 13.57 -7.22
N ARG A 61 -24.67 14.63 -7.58
CA ARG A 61 -25.60 14.64 -8.75
C ARG A 61 -24.87 14.63 -10.07
N SER A 62 -23.63 15.11 -10.11
CA SER A 62 -22.86 15.21 -11.34
C SER A 62 -22.21 13.88 -11.73
N ASP A 63 -21.78 13.78 -12.98
CA ASP A 63 -20.98 12.65 -13.51
C ASP A 63 -19.49 12.71 -13.09
N LYS A 64 -19.05 13.84 -12.51
CA LYS A 64 -17.64 14.09 -12.18
C LYS A 64 -17.02 13.04 -11.25
N LEU A 65 -17.82 12.47 -10.35
CA LEU A 65 -17.40 11.38 -9.45
C LEU A 65 -18.00 10.03 -9.85
N GLY A 66 -18.72 9.97 -10.97
CA GLY A 66 -19.38 8.76 -11.46
C GLY A 66 -20.63 8.37 -10.67
N TYR A 67 -21.04 9.18 -9.67
CA TYR A 67 -22.22 8.82 -8.87
C TYR A 67 -23.53 9.04 -9.61
N ASN A 68 -23.66 10.13 -10.36
CA ASN A 68 -24.93 10.52 -11.02
C ASN A 68 -26.15 10.34 -10.11
N ALA A 69 -25.98 10.69 -8.82
CA ALA A 69 -26.94 10.40 -7.78
C ALA A 69 -28.30 11.07 -8.06
N PRO A 70 -29.40 10.30 -8.12
CA PRO A 70 -30.74 10.82 -8.46
C PRO A 70 -31.37 11.53 -7.24
N ILE A 71 -30.67 12.54 -6.70
CA ILE A 71 -31.13 13.28 -5.53
C ILE A 71 -32.16 14.31 -5.97
N ILE A 72 -33.38 14.22 -5.43
CA ILE A 72 -34.49 15.17 -5.65
C ILE A 72 -34.78 15.93 -4.37
N VAL A 73 -35.49 17.07 -4.52
CA VAL A 73 -36.01 17.83 -3.41
C VAL A 73 -37.54 17.76 -3.43
N LYS A 74 -38.16 17.09 -2.45
CA LYS A 74 -39.60 16.98 -2.26
C LYS A 74 -40.11 18.14 -1.39
N ASP A 75 -41.26 18.63 -1.68
CA ASP A 75 -41.92 19.73 -0.96
C ASP A 75 -41.02 20.98 -0.78
N ARG A 76 -40.11 21.23 -1.74
CA ARG A 76 -39.10 22.29 -1.70
C ARG A 76 -38.20 22.32 -0.46
N LYS A 77 -38.19 21.24 0.31
CA LYS A 77 -37.53 21.19 1.61
C LYS A 77 -36.76 19.91 1.89
N TYR A 78 -37.27 18.73 1.44
CA TYR A 78 -36.73 17.43 1.84
C TYR A 78 -35.94 16.80 0.73
N TYR A 79 -34.71 16.41 1.03
CA TYR A 79 -33.82 15.68 0.14
C TYR A 79 -34.10 14.18 0.20
N ALA A 80 -34.15 13.51 -0.95
CA ALA A 80 -34.32 12.06 -1.05
C ALA A 80 -33.80 11.57 -2.40
N TYR A 81 -33.51 10.29 -2.50
CA TYR A 81 -33.33 9.65 -3.81
C TYR A 81 -34.69 9.47 -4.52
N SER A 82 -34.71 9.71 -5.85
CA SER A 82 -35.88 9.36 -6.68
C SER A 82 -35.99 7.86 -6.89
N ASP A 83 -34.83 7.18 -7.00
CA ASP A 83 -34.72 5.72 -7.04
C ASP A 83 -34.47 5.18 -5.63
N PRO A 84 -35.40 4.41 -5.11
CA PRO A 84 -35.27 3.84 -3.78
C PRO A 84 -34.17 2.79 -3.61
N ALA A 85 -33.70 2.15 -4.66
CA ALA A 85 -32.63 1.14 -4.64
C ALA A 85 -31.25 1.77 -4.80
N TYR A 86 -31.16 3.05 -5.11
CA TYR A 86 -29.91 3.74 -5.35
C TYR A 86 -29.06 3.89 -4.06
N SER A 87 -27.77 3.72 -4.21
CA SER A 87 -26.74 4.10 -3.24
C SER A 87 -25.45 4.42 -3.99
N ILE A 88 -24.67 5.37 -3.50
CA ILE A 88 -23.36 5.66 -4.07
C ILE A 88 -22.40 4.47 -3.95
N THR A 89 -22.60 3.57 -2.99
CA THR A 89 -21.83 2.34 -2.82
C THR A 89 -22.15 1.30 -3.91
N ASN A 90 -23.32 1.40 -4.54
CA ASN A 90 -23.77 0.53 -5.61
C ASN A 90 -23.75 1.25 -6.99
N ALA A 91 -23.19 2.47 -7.04
CA ALA A 91 -23.05 3.19 -8.30
C ALA A 91 -22.25 2.32 -9.29
N PRO A 92 -22.74 2.11 -10.51
CA PRO A 92 -22.02 1.32 -11.50
C PRO A 92 -20.68 2.00 -11.77
N ILE A 93 -19.62 1.19 -11.77
CA ILE A 93 -18.28 1.63 -12.17
C ILE A 93 -18.41 2.12 -13.61
N ASN A 94 -18.06 3.37 -13.87
CA ASN A 94 -18.14 3.92 -15.24
C ASN A 94 -17.00 3.36 -16.11
N ASN A 95 -17.15 3.45 -17.44
CA ASN A 95 -16.17 2.90 -18.39
C ASN A 95 -14.77 3.51 -18.19
N ALA A 96 -14.67 4.79 -17.81
CA ALA A 96 -13.38 5.43 -17.54
C ALA A 96 -12.69 4.88 -16.28
N ASP A 97 -13.46 4.50 -15.25
CA ASP A 97 -12.92 3.84 -14.06
C ASP A 97 -12.50 2.40 -14.39
N VAL A 98 -13.27 1.71 -15.24
CA VAL A 98 -12.91 0.38 -15.75
C VAL A 98 -11.57 0.44 -16.50
N ASP A 99 -11.37 1.43 -17.36
CA ASP A 99 -10.13 1.57 -18.13
C ASP A 99 -8.94 1.88 -17.20
N LYS A 100 -9.11 2.75 -16.21
CA LYS A 100 -8.09 2.99 -15.19
C LYS A 100 -7.78 1.73 -14.36
N MET A 101 -8.79 0.93 -14.01
CA MET A 101 -8.57 -0.34 -13.33
C MET A 101 -7.76 -1.31 -14.19
N LYS A 102 -8.02 -1.37 -15.50
CA LYS A 102 -7.22 -2.17 -16.44
C LYS A 102 -5.76 -1.73 -16.45
N GLU A 103 -5.50 -0.42 -16.53
CA GLU A 103 -4.14 0.14 -16.47
C GLU A 103 -3.43 -0.24 -15.16
N ILE A 104 -4.11 -0.09 -14.02
CA ILE A 104 -3.55 -0.46 -12.72
C ILE A 104 -3.23 -1.96 -12.65
N VAL A 105 -4.14 -2.82 -13.12
CA VAL A 105 -3.93 -4.28 -13.16
C VAL A 105 -2.72 -4.62 -14.04
N ALA A 106 -2.59 -3.98 -15.21
CA ALA A 106 -1.46 -4.20 -16.12
C ALA A 106 -0.12 -3.79 -15.47
N VAL A 107 -0.09 -2.71 -14.70
CA VAL A 107 1.11 -2.29 -13.95
C VAL A 107 1.41 -3.26 -12.81
N LEU A 108 0.40 -3.64 -12.01
CA LEU A 108 0.57 -4.57 -10.88
C LEU A 108 1.16 -5.91 -11.31
N LYS A 109 0.77 -6.43 -12.47
CA LYS A 109 1.33 -7.67 -13.03
C LYS A 109 2.83 -7.61 -13.30
N GLN A 110 3.38 -6.43 -13.51
CA GLN A 110 4.80 -6.27 -13.80
C GLN A 110 5.68 -6.18 -12.53
N PHE A 111 5.08 -6.01 -11.35
CA PHE A 111 5.84 -6.00 -10.11
C PHE A 111 6.33 -7.40 -9.77
N ASN A 112 7.65 -7.57 -9.69
CA ASN A 112 8.29 -8.80 -9.23
C ASN A 112 7.83 -9.13 -7.81
N GLY A 113 7.26 -10.33 -7.64
CA GLY A 113 6.76 -10.80 -6.34
C GLY A 113 5.26 -10.69 -6.15
N PHE A 114 4.51 -9.89 -6.93
CA PHE A 114 3.04 -9.84 -6.82
C PHE A 114 2.38 -11.15 -7.26
N SER A 115 2.94 -11.85 -8.23
CA SER A 115 2.47 -13.18 -8.64
C SER A 115 2.64 -14.27 -7.57
N TYR A 116 3.42 -13.98 -6.52
CA TYR A 116 3.63 -14.91 -5.40
C TYR A 116 2.67 -14.67 -4.22
N PHE A 117 1.85 -13.62 -4.28
CA PHE A 117 0.74 -13.43 -3.36
C PHE A 117 -0.51 -14.05 -3.98
N GLU A 118 -0.84 -15.28 -3.59
CA GLU A 118 -1.96 -16.05 -4.17
C GLU A 118 -3.27 -15.28 -4.12
N ASP A 119 -3.60 -14.69 -2.98
CA ASP A 119 -4.82 -13.88 -2.82
C ASP A 119 -4.87 -12.68 -3.79
N MET A 120 -3.74 -12.07 -4.09
CA MET A 120 -3.65 -10.95 -5.04
C MET A 120 -3.73 -11.42 -6.48
N SER A 121 -3.13 -12.57 -6.80
CA SER A 121 -3.21 -13.18 -8.13
C SER A 121 -4.66 -13.56 -8.46
N ASP A 122 -5.38 -14.15 -7.51
CA ASP A 122 -6.80 -14.47 -7.65
C ASP A 122 -7.67 -13.21 -7.80
N MET A 123 -7.37 -12.16 -7.03
CA MET A 123 -8.08 -10.88 -7.14
C MET A 123 -7.82 -10.24 -8.50
N ILE A 124 -6.57 -10.22 -8.97
CA ILE A 124 -6.20 -9.72 -10.30
C ILE A 124 -6.92 -10.51 -11.38
N ALA A 125 -6.94 -11.85 -11.30
CA ALA A 125 -7.63 -12.69 -12.27
C ALA A 125 -9.15 -12.45 -12.29
N ARG A 126 -9.78 -12.25 -11.12
CA ARG A 126 -11.21 -11.89 -11.03
C ARG A 126 -11.49 -10.49 -11.59
N LEU A 127 -10.63 -9.52 -11.32
CA LEU A 127 -10.73 -8.18 -11.91
C LEU A 127 -10.58 -8.25 -13.43
N GLU A 128 -9.62 -9.02 -13.94
CA GLU A 128 -9.45 -9.22 -15.38
C GLU A 128 -10.69 -9.84 -16.01
N ASN A 129 -11.20 -10.94 -15.47
CA ASN A 129 -12.41 -11.59 -15.99
C ASN A 129 -13.63 -10.66 -16.01
N ASN A 130 -13.72 -9.72 -15.06
CA ASN A 130 -14.81 -8.75 -15.01
C ASN A 130 -14.57 -7.54 -15.94
N LEU A 131 -13.31 -7.15 -16.15
CA LEU A 131 -12.93 -5.97 -16.92
C LEU A 131 -12.73 -6.25 -18.40
N TYR A 132 -12.23 -7.45 -18.75
CA TYR A 132 -11.94 -7.85 -20.13
C TYR A 132 -13.07 -8.71 -20.74
N LYS A 133 -14.26 -8.13 -20.86
CA LYS A 133 -15.33 -8.73 -21.67
C LYS A 133 -15.14 -8.54 -23.17
N SER A 134 -14.09 -7.82 -23.59
CA SER A 134 -13.75 -7.56 -24.99
C SER A 134 -12.25 -7.74 -25.24
N THR A 135 -11.93 -8.33 -26.38
CA THR A 135 -10.60 -8.73 -26.88
C THR A 135 -9.71 -7.57 -27.33
N ASP A 136 -9.56 -6.53 -26.55
CA ASP A 136 -8.58 -5.49 -26.88
C ASP A 136 -7.22 -5.85 -26.28
N ALA A 137 -6.30 -6.21 -27.17
CA ALA A 137 -4.89 -6.39 -26.82
C ALA A 137 -4.32 -5.06 -26.35
N HIS A 138 -4.20 -4.87 -25.04
CA HIS A 138 -3.51 -3.70 -24.50
C HIS A 138 -2.01 -3.82 -24.77
N LEU A 139 -1.48 -2.85 -25.51
CA LEU A 139 -0.05 -2.64 -25.64
C LEU A 139 0.52 -2.34 -24.26
N ASN A 140 1.43 -3.19 -23.77
CA ASN A 140 2.19 -2.90 -22.57
C ASN A 140 3.15 -1.74 -22.85
N CYS A 141 2.72 -0.53 -22.52
CA CYS A 141 3.52 0.69 -22.69
C CYS A 141 4.53 0.92 -21.54
N ILE A 142 4.44 0.16 -20.46
CA ILE A 142 5.32 0.22 -19.30
C ILE A 142 5.96 -1.16 -19.15
N GLN A 143 7.29 -1.19 -19.02
CA GLN A 143 8.04 -2.40 -18.72
C GLN A 143 8.90 -2.14 -17.48
N LEU A 144 8.71 -2.93 -16.44
CA LEU A 144 9.56 -2.92 -15.26
C LEU A 144 10.66 -3.98 -15.41
N GLU A 145 11.80 -3.73 -14.77
CA GLU A 145 12.88 -4.72 -14.73
C GLU A 145 12.36 -5.99 -14.06
N ASN A 146 12.43 -7.11 -14.77
CA ASN A 146 12.01 -8.41 -14.31
C ASN A 146 13.12 -9.43 -14.50
N ASN A 147 13.53 -10.08 -13.41
CA ASN A 147 14.51 -11.16 -13.46
C ASN A 147 13.84 -12.50 -13.10
N HIS A 148 13.51 -13.27 -14.12
CA HIS A 148 12.86 -14.59 -13.95
C HIS A 148 13.77 -15.66 -13.31
N LEU A 149 15.06 -15.38 -13.16
CA LEU A 149 16.05 -16.29 -12.56
C LEU A 149 16.23 -16.04 -11.05
N LEU A 150 15.46 -15.13 -10.46
CA LEU A 150 15.51 -14.90 -9.02
C LEU A 150 15.04 -16.14 -8.24
N LEU A 151 15.89 -16.58 -7.31
CA LEU A 151 15.59 -17.68 -6.42
C LEU A 151 14.88 -17.20 -5.15
N GLY A 152 14.13 -18.10 -4.50
CA GLY A 152 13.47 -17.85 -3.21
C GLY A 152 12.16 -17.08 -3.29
N LEU A 153 11.68 -16.72 -4.48
CA LEU A 153 10.43 -15.98 -4.65
C LEU A 153 9.21 -16.76 -4.15
N ALA A 154 9.21 -18.08 -4.27
CA ALA A 154 8.15 -18.95 -3.74
C ALA A 154 7.97 -18.83 -2.21
N HIS A 155 8.98 -18.34 -1.49
CA HIS A 155 8.91 -18.13 -0.05
C HIS A 155 8.23 -16.82 0.35
N ILE A 156 7.98 -15.89 -0.58
CA ILE A 156 7.40 -14.58 -0.28
C ILE A 156 6.04 -14.73 0.39
N ASN A 157 5.10 -15.45 -0.24
CA ASN A 157 3.74 -15.58 0.31
C ASN A 157 3.69 -16.28 1.67
N PRO A 158 4.32 -17.44 1.88
CA PRO A 158 4.36 -18.06 3.20
C PRO A 158 4.95 -17.15 4.28
N LEU A 159 6.03 -16.44 3.97
CA LEU A 159 6.68 -15.52 4.90
C LEU A 159 5.83 -14.28 5.18
N TYR A 160 5.14 -13.75 4.16
CA TYR A 160 4.20 -12.65 4.32
C TYR A 160 3.04 -13.03 5.24
N GLN A 161 2.41 -14.18 5.01
CA GLN A 161 1.32 -14.67 5.85
C GLN A 161 1.79 -14.91 7.30
N ALA A 162 2.97 -15.50 7.47
CA ALA A 162 3.53 -15.73 8.81
C ALA A 162 3.86 -14.39 9.53
N THR A 163 4.33 -13.39 8.80
CA THR A 163 4.61 -12.05 9.37
C THR A 163 3.31 -11.36 9.77
N LEU A 164 2.31 -11.36 8.89
CA LEU A 164 1.01 -10.73 9.12
C LEU A 164 0.29 -11.33 10.33
N HIS A 165 0.30 -12.66 10.44
CA HIS A 165 -0.40 -13.40 11.49
C HIS A 165 0.47 -13.68 12.73
N LYS A 166 1.69 -13.12 12.78
CA LYS A 166 2.64 -13.26 13.89
C LYS A 166 2.88 -14.74 14.25
N LYS A 167 3.23 -15.56 13.25
CA LYS A 167 3.51 -16.99 13.42
C LYS A 167 5.00 -17.23 13.50
N ALA A 168 5.41 -18.10 14.46
CA ALA A 168 6.80 -18.56 14.54
C ALA A 168 7.07 -19.60 13.47
N LEU A 169 8.28 -19.60 12.91
CA LEU A 169 8.69 -20.45 11.79
C LEU A 169 9.93 -21.28 12.16
N LEU A 170 10.00 -22.50 11.64
CA LEU A 170 11.23 -23.27 11.48
C LEU A 170 11.69 -23.06 10.04
N ILE A 171 12.86 -22.47 9.87
CA ILE A 171 13.48 -22.20 8.56
C ILE A 171 14.76 -23.01 8.44
N GLU A 172 14.82 -23.88 7.45
CA GLU A 172 16.05 -24.53 7.05
C GLU A 172 16.83 -23.56 6.13
N TYR A 173 17.98 -23.10 6.62
CA TYR A 173 18.75 -22.04 5.97
C TYR A 173 20.17 -22.50 5.64
N LYS A 174 20.62 -22.30 4.40
CA LYS A 174 21.97 -22.63 3.94
C LYS A 174 22.69 -21.40 3.42
N SER A 175 23.57 -20.80 4.24
CA SER A 175 24.40 -19.71 3.76
C SER A 175 25.40 -20.19 2.69
N PHE A 176 25.86 -19.32 1.81
CA PHE A 176 26.81 -19.69 0.74
C PHE A 176 28.15 -20.23 1.28
N LYS A 177 28.50 -19.87 2.52
CA LYS A 177 29.74 -20.34 3.16
C LYS A 177 29.55 -21.64 3.96
N ALA A 178 28.31 -22.09 4.17
CA ALA A 178 28.02 -23.24 4.98
C ALA A 178 28.03 -24.53 4.12
N SER A 179 28.66 -25.58 4.64
CA SER A 179 28.62 -26.90 4.02
C SER A 179 27.26 -27.58 4.14
N LYS A 180 26.55 -27.35 5.26
CA LYS A 180 25.24 -27.94 5.57
C LYS A 180 24.23 -26.84 5.89
N ALA A 181 22.96 -27.10 5.61
CA ALA A 181 21.86 -26.27 6.08
C ALA A 181 21.71 -26.39 7.60
N GLN A 182 21.19 -25.35 8.24
CA GLN A 182 20.88 -25.31 9.65
C GLN A 182 19.42 -24.95 9.87
N GLU A 183 18.82 -25.52 10.90
CA GLU A 183 17.46 -25.20 11.30
C GLU A 183 17.45 -24.00 12.23
N LEU A 184 16.63 -23.01 11.91
CA LEU A 184 16.50 -21.77 12.66
C LEU A 184 15.04 -21.58 13.06
N ILE A 185 14.78 -21.41 14.36
CA ILE A 185 13.46 -20.98 14.84
C ILE A 185 13.44 -19.46 14.75
N CYS A 186 12.55 -18.93 13.91
CA CYS A 186 12.48 -17.54 13.51
C CYS A 186 11.13 -16.89 13.86
N TYR A 187 11.19 -15.63 14.26
CA TYR A 187 10.03 -14.75 14.47
C TYR A 187 10.06 -13.68 13.39
N PRO A 188 9.31 -13.82 12.30
CA PRO A 188 9.36 -12.91 11.17
C PRO A 188 8.73 -11.54 11.49
N TYR A 189 9.36 -10.45 11.07
CA TYR A 189 8.88 -9.09 11.33
C TYR A 189 8.66 -8.26 10.08
N LEU A 190 9.52 -8.41 9.06
CA LEU A 190 9.46 -7.61 7.84
C LEU A 190 10.04 -8.39 6.66
N LEU A 191 9.37 -8.30 5.50
CA LEU A 191 9.95 -8.64 4.21
C LEU A 191 10.45 -7.36 3.55
N LYS A 192 11.73 -7.33 3.19
CA LYS A 192 12.37 -6.17 2.56
C LYS A 192 12.97 -6.56 1.22
N GLU A 193 12.58 -5.82 0.18
CA GLU A 193 13.25 -5.92 -1.13
C GLU A 193 14.43 -4.93 -1.18
N TYR A 194 15.54 -5.35 -1.75
CA TYR A 194 16.67 -4.51 -2.07
C TYR A 194 17.40 -5.02 -3.31
N ARG A 195 17.46 -4.20 -4.35
CA ARG A 195 18.11 -4.51 -5.64
C ARG A 195 17.62 -5.84 -6.23
N ASN A 196 16.33 -5.99 -6.36
CA ASN A 196 15.64 -7.18 -6.87
C ASN A 196 15.87 -8.45 -6.05
N ARG A 197 16.38 -8.38 -4.81
CA ARG A 197 16.53 -9.52 -3.92
C ARG A 197 15.69 -9.31 -2.67
N TRP A 198 15.01 -10.37 -2.24
CA TRP A 198 14.15 -10.35 -1.06
C TRP A 198 14.86 -10.87 0.18
N PHE A 199 14.57 -10.25 1.29
CA PHE A 199 15.13 -10.56 2.60
C PHE A 199 14.03 -10.61 3.66
N LEU A 200 14.16 -11.57 4.58
CA LEU A 200 13.38 -11.65 5.80
C LEU A 200 14.15 -11.02 6.95
N ILE A 201 13.58 -10.02 7.56
CA ILE A 201 14.06 -9.45 8.81
C ILE A 201 13.37 -10.18 9.94
N THR A 202 14.14 -10.86 10.75
CA THR A 202 13.64 -11.78 11.78
C THR A 202 14.49 -11.74 13.03
N ARG A 203 13.97 -12.27 14.09
CA ARG A 203 14.74 -12.64 15.27
C ARG A 203 14.83 -14.17 15.33
N ILE A 204 16.04 -14.68 15.54
CA ILE A 204 16.24 -16.11 15.77
C ILE A 204 16.05 -16.38 17.27
N LYS A 205 15.44 -17.53 17.61
CA LYS A 205 15.27 -17.96 19.01
C LYS A 205 16.62 -17.97 19.74
N HIS A 206 16.63 -17.50 20.96
CA HIS A 206 17.83 -17.32 21.79
C HIS A 206 18.83 -16.24 21.32
N THR A 207 18.54 -15.53 20.24
CA THR A 207 19.38 -14.43 19.76
C THR A 207 18.60 -13.12 19.93
N PRO A 208 19.07 -12.14 20.70
CA PRO A 208 18.33 -10.89 20.92
C PRO A 208 18.31 -9.97 19.70
N GLN A 209 19.33 -10.05 18.85
CA GLN A 209 19.54 -9.18 17.70
C GLN A 209 18.64 -9.56 16.52
N LEU A 210 18.35 -8.58 15.68
CA LEU A 210 17.74 -8.81 14.37
C LEU A 210 18.73 -9.53 13.44
N THR A 211 18.19 -10.46 12.68
CA THR A 211 18.92 -11.20 11.66
C THR A 211 18.25 -11.00 10.32
N THR A 212 19.04 -10.74 9.29
CA THR A 212 18.58 -10.62 7.91
C THR A 212 18.88 -11.91 7.17
N LEU A 213 17.83 -12.61 6.74
CA LEU A 213 17.92 -13.86 5.98
C LEU A 213 17.50 -13.62 4.54
N ALA A 214 18.37 -13.93 3.59
CA ALA A 214 18.04 -13.84 2.16
C ALA A 214 17.16 -15.03 1.74
N LEU A 215 16.07 -14.77 1.03
CA LEU A 215 15.11 -15.80 0.66
C LEU A 215 15.69 -16.86 -0.30
N ASP A 216 16.64 -16.46 -1.15
CA ASP A 216 17.34 -17.34 -2.07
C ASP A 216 18.22 -18.43 -1.39
N ARG A 217 18.36 -18.35 -0.07
CA ARG A 217 19.14 -19.28 0.76
C ARG A 217 18.27 -20.13 1.69
N MET A 218 16.96 -19.95 1.63
CA MET A 218 16.00 -20.77 2.37
C MET A 218 15.73 -22.06 1.61
N VAL A 219 15.87 -23.19 2.28
CA VAL A 219 15.62 -24.51 1.73
C VAL A 219 14.18 -24.93 1.98
N SER A 220 13.71 -24.74 3.21
CA SER A 220 12.34 -25.05 3.61
C SER A 220 11.86 -24.11 4.70
N ILE A 221 10.52 -23.95 4.79
CA ILE A 221 9.85 -23.12 5.79
C ILE A 221 8.67 -23.94 6.33
N GLN A 222 8.57 -24.02 7.67
CA GLN A 222 7.47 -24.69 8.35
C GLN A 222 6.94 -23.80 9.47
N GLU A 223 5.62 -23.72 9.63
CA GLU A 223 5.01 -23.04 10.77
C GLU A 223 5.19 -23.86 12.04
N LEU A 224 5.45 -23.19 13.18
CA LEU A 224 5.54 -23.78 14.51
C LEU A 224 4.36 -23.32 15.38
N PRO A 225 3.16 -23.94 15.28
CA PRO A 225 1.96 -23.49 15.98
C PRO A 225 2.08 -23.50 17.52
N LYS A 226 2.96 -24.34 18.06
CA LYS A 226 3.20 -24.45 19.52
C LYS A 226 4.23 -23.45 20.05
N GLU A 227 5.00 -22.82 19.17
CA GLU A 227 6.01 -21.83 19.54
C GLU A 227 5.35 -20.46 19.72
N LYS A 228 5.53 -19.85 20.89
CA LYS A 228 4.98 -18.53 21.19
C LYS A 228 5.76 -17.46 20.42
N PHE A 229 5.05 -16.69 19.60
CA PHE A 229 5.65 -15.59 18.85
C PHE A 229 6.22 -14.52 19.77
N ILE A 230 7.42 -14.05 19.47
CA ILE A 230 8.08 -12.94 20.19
C ILE A 230 7.97 -11.70 19.30
N SER A 231 7.20 -10.71 19.74
CA SER A 231 7.06 -9.43 19.04
C SER A 231 8.31 -8.58 19.12
N TRP A 232 8.59 -7.85 18.05
CA TRP A 232 9.61 -6.81 18.04
C TRP A 232 9.20 -5.64 18.93
N LYS A 233 10.12 -5.19 19.79
CA LYS A 233 9.91 -4.06 20.73
C LYS A 233 10.94 -2.94 20.53
N GLY A 234 11.75 -3.03 19.47
CA GLY A 234 12.73 -2.00 19.13
C GLY A 234 12.11 -0.83 18.36
N MET A 235 12.96 0.01 17.78
CA MET A 235 12.52 1.15 16.97
C MET A 235 11.74 0.69 15.73
N PRO A 236 10.85 1.54 15.17
CA PRO A 236 10.16 1.29 13.90
C PRO A 236 11.14 0.94 12.78
N PHE A 237 10.74 0.08 11.84
CA PHE A 237 11.65 -0.36 10.79
C PHE A 237 12.01 0.76 9.80
N ASP A 238 11.16 1.76 9.63
CA ASP A 238 11.48 2.93 8.82
C ASP A 238 12.66 3.70 9.40
N GLU A 239 12.68 3.94 10.71
CA GLU A 239 13.79 4.56 11.42
C GLU A 239 15.02 3.63 11.52
N TYR A 240 14.79 2.31 11.63
CA TYR A 240 15.88 1.33 11.74
C TYR A 240 16.79 1.36 10.50
N TYR A 241 16.22 1.59 9.32
CA TYR A 241 16.94 1.62 8.04
C TYR A 241 17.33 3.03 7.58
N ASP A 242 16.99 4.07 8.33
CA ASP A 242 17.19 5.47 7.92
C ASP A 242 18.65 5.82 7.60
N ASN A 243 19.60 5.22 8.29
CA ASN A 243 21.03 5.47 8.11
C ASN A 243 21.75 4.29 7.43
N LEU A 244 21.06 3.54 6.57
CA LEU A 244 21.61 2.33 5.98
C LEU A 244 21.37 2.25 4.46
N ILE A 245 22.45 2.10 3.71
CA ILE A 245 22.37 1.66 2.31
C ILE A 245 22.45 0.13 2.29
N GLY A 246 21.32 -0.56 2.15
CA GLY A 246 21.25 -2.02 2.13
C GLY A 246 20.24 -2.60 3.09
N VAL A 247 20.48 -3.84 3.56
CA VAL A 247 19.54 -4.62 4.37
C VAL A 247 20.15 -5.19 5.65
N THR A 248 21.46 -5.09 5.83
CA THR A 248 22.17 -5.63 7.00
C THR A 248 22.74 -4.50 7.81
N LYS A 249 22.33 -4.40 9.07
CA LYS A 249 22.85 -3.44 10.04
C LYS A 249 23.62 -4.19 11.13
N SER A 250 24.81 -3.72 11.42
CA SER A 250 25.53 -4.15 12.62
C SER A 250 25.24 -3.17 13.76
N GLU A 251 24.79 -3.68 14.89
CA GLU A 251 24.52 -2.85 16.08
C GLU A 251 25.79 -2.19 16.65
N LYS A 252 26.96 -2.71 16.28
CA LYS A 252 28.28 -2.22 16.75
C LYS A 252 28.88 -1.15 15.85
N ASP A 253 28.39 -1.01 14.64
CA ASP A 253 28.97 -0.05 13.68
C ASP A 253 28.29 1.31 13.83
N PRO A 254 29.05 2.37 14.15
CA PRO A 254 28.52 3.72 14.17
C PRO A 254 28.16 4.21 12.77
N VAL A 255 27.30 5.22 12.70
CA VAL A 255 27.01 5.91 11.45
C VAL A 255 28.22 6.75 11.08
N HIS A 256 28.72 6.58 9.84
CA HIS A 256 29.85 7.30 9.32
C HIS A 256 29.42 8.33 8.29
N LYS A 257 30.04 9.51 8.32
CA LYS A 257 29.96 10.45 7.20
C LYS A 257 30.89 9.96 6.08
N VAL A 258 30.30 9.69 4.92
CA VAL A 258 31.05 9.31 3.71
C VAL A 258 31.08 10.53 2.79
N VAL A 259 32.28 10.94 2.39
CA VAL A 259 32.48 12.00 1.40
C VAL A 259 33.00 11.36 0.12
N LEU A 260 32.31 11.59 -0.98
CA LEU A 260 32.65 11.07 -2.30
C LEU A 260 33.03 12.24 -3.20
N GLU A 261 34.09 12.08 -3.93
CA GLU A 261 34.47 12.95 -5.06
C GLU A 261 34.06 12.26 -6.36
N ILE A 262 33.23 12.93 -7.14
CA ILE A 262 32.65 12.36 -8.35
C ILE A 262 33.01 13.26 -9.53
N HIS A 263 33.70 12.69 -10.49
CA HIS A 263 34.07 13.41 -11.70
C HIS A 263 32.84 14.01 -12.39
N LYS A 264 32.92 15.27 -12.84
CA LYS A 264 31.85 16.08 -13.45
C LYS A 264 31.03 15.30 -14.50
N LYS A 265 31.64 14.44 -15.29
CA LYS A 265 30.96 13.61 -16.30
C LYS A 265 29.94 12.64 -15.69
N HIS A 266 30.15 12.20 -14.45
CA HIS A 266 29.31 11.23 -13.73
C HIS A 266 28.41 11.86 -12.67
N ALA A 267 28.71 13.07 -12.24
CA ALA A 267 27.95 13.79 -11.22
C ALA A 267 26.45 13.88 -11.52
N PRO A 268 25.98 14.21 -12.75
CA PRO A 268 24.53 14.28 -13.04
C PRO A 268 23.79 12.99 -12.76
N TYR A 269 24.38 11.82 -12.96
CA TYR A 269 23.73 10.53 -12.69
C TYR A 269 23.52 10.28 -11.21
N VAL A 270 24.43 10.75 -10.35
CA VAL A 270 24.33 10.60 -8.90
C VAL A 270 23.44 11.68 -8.30
N LEU A 271 23.42 12.87 -8.88
CA LEU A 271 22.55 13.97 -8.45
C LEU A 271 21.08 13.69 -8.77
N THR A 272 20.80 13.11 -9.95
CA THR A 272 19.43 12.78 -10.37
C THR A 272 18.91 11.47 -9.76
N LYS A 273 19.80 10.57 -9.32
CA LYS A 273 19.47 9.33 -8.59
C LYS A 273 20.34 9.22 -7.34
N PRO A 274 19.99 9.94 -6.26
CA PRO A 274 20.77 9.92 -5.04
C PRO A 274 20.99 8.50 -4.48
N LEU A 275 22.19 8.23 -3.97
CA LEU A 275 22.56 6.95 -3.37
C LEU A 275 21.80 6.71 -2.05
N HIS A 276 21.50 7.79 -1.33
CA HIS A 276 20.80 7.81 -0.06
C HIS A 276 20.07 9.14 0.13
N HIS A 277 18.97 9.16 0.86
CA HIS A 277 18.20 10.39 1.10
C HIS A 277 18.98 11.49 1.86
N SER A 278 20.01 11.10 2.63
CA SER A 278 20.89 12.05 3.34
C SER A 278 21.97 12.67 2.46
N GLN A 279 22.02 12.35 1.16
CA GLN A 279 23.02 12.87 0.23
C GLN A 279 22.89 14.39 0.09
N GLN A 280 24.02 15.08 0.21
CA GLN A 280 24.13 16.53 0.02
C GLN A 280 25.35 16.84 -0.82
N VAL A 281 25.24 17.83 -1.70
CA VAL A 281 26.38 18.38 -2.40
C VAL A 281 27.14 19.30 -1.44
N LEU A 282 28.43 19.03 -1.25
CA LEU A 282 29.30 19.84 -0.40
C LEU A 282 30.04 20.93 -1.19
N LYS A 283 30.47 20.59 -2.39
CA LYS A 283 31.20 21.49 -3.28
C LYS A 283 30.97 21.04 -4.72
N GLU A 284 30.91 21.98 -5.62
CA GLU A 284 30.89 21.74 -7.05
C GLU A 284 31.95 22.63 -7.70
N ASP A 285 32.79 22.07 -8.56
CA ASP A 285 33.77 22.78 -9.32
C ASP A 285 33.80 22.27 -10.78
N ASP A 286 34.73 22.77 -11.58
CA ASP A 286 34.80 22.46 -13.02
C ASP A 286 35.24 21.04 -13.33
N GLU A 287 35.82 20.29 -12.39
CA GLU A 287 36.36 18.96 -12.56
C GLU A 287 35.55 17.88 -11.81
N ALA A 288 35.01 18.21 -10.61
CA ALA A 288 34.30 17.25 -9.73
C ALA A 288 33.17 17.89 -8.92
N THR A 289 32.32 17.03 -8.39
CA THR A 289 31.22 17.40 -7.45
C THR A 289 31.26 16.52 -6.22
#